data_14dfd9eaa939fbff51e4debc5bbab413
#
_entry.id   14dfd9eaa939fbff51e4debc5bbab413
#
_cell.length_a   1.000
_cell.length_b   1.000
_cell.length_c   1.000
_cell.angle_alpha   90.00
_cell.angle_beta   90.00
_cell.angle_gamma   90.00
#
_symmetry.space_group_name_H-M   'P 1'
#
loop_
_entity.id
_entity.type
_entity.pdbx_description
1 polymer ?
#
loop_
_entity_poly.entity_id
_entity_poly.type
_entity_poly.pdbx_seq_one_letter_code
_entity_poly.pdbx_strand_id
1 'polypeptide(L)'
;MGARTHLRAAAMLAAGLLPWVGGTSEAAAQTLDIELNKLTDAGGQCMASLLLTNRLSETLDQVRFDLYVFDKAGVIARRLLLDTGPMRTGKTTVASFALIDQPCGNVSRLLVSDVPVCKTPAGASVDCVAALNLTSRAAAPLTK
;
A
#
# COMPACT_ATOMS: atom_id res chain seq x y z
N MET A 1 -17.35 47.28 -76.60
CA MET A 1 -18.44 46.69 -75.77
C MET A 1 -17.81 45.69 -74.88
N GLY A 2 -17.67 46.00 -73.61
CA GLY A 2 -16.89 45.25 -72.64
C GLY A 2 -17.72 44.27 -71.87
N ALA A 3 -17.25 43.04 -71.81
CA ALA A 3 -17.73 41.98 -70.86
C ALA A 3 -16.86 42.00 -69.64
N ARG A 4 -17.42 42.38 -68.49
CA ARG A 4 -16.75 42.30 -67.17
C ARG A 4 -16.99 40.92 -66.55
N THR A 5 -15.92 40.17 -66.42
CA THR A 5 -15.92 38.82 -65.74
C THR A 5 -15.65 39.02 -64.24
N HIS A 6 -16.60 38.71 -63.39
CA HIS A 6 -16.45 38.75 -61.95
C HIS A 6 -15.83 37.44 -61.46
N LEU A 7 -14.59 37.51 -60.99
CA LEU A 7 -13.97 36.43 -60.25
C LEU A 7 -14.54 36.39 -58.82
N ARG A 8 -15.21 35.30 -58.42
CA ARG A 8 -15.61 35.03 -57.05
C ARG A 8 -14.51 34.21 -56.39
N ALA A 9 -13.85 34.83 -55.44
CA ALA A 9 -12.90 34.12 -54.55
C ALA A 9 -13.70 33.30 -53.52
N ALA A 10 -13.57 31.98 -53.55
CA ALA A 10 -14.09 31.10 -52.51
C ALA A 10 -13.05 30.98 -51.39
N ALA A 11 -13.37 31.53 -50.22
CA ALA A 11 -12.58 31.33 -49.02
C ALA A 11 -12.90 29.96 -48.39
N MET A 12 -11.95 29.05 -48.46
CA MET A 12 -12.02 27.75 -47.72
C MET A 12 -11.64 28.00 -46.26
N LEU A 13 -12.61 27.86 -45.36
CA LEU A 13 -12.40 27.78 -43.90
C LEU A 13 -11.91 26.37 -43.59
N ALA A 14 -10.63 26.23 -43.30
CA ALA A 14 -10.07 25.02 -42.74
C ALA A 14 -10.41 24.96 -41.24
N ALA A 15 -11.40 24.14 -40.87
CA ALA A 15 -11.70 23.83 -39.46
C ALA A 15 -10.62 22.89 -38.94
N GLY A 16 -9.68 23.43 -38.16
CA GLY A 16 -8.66 22.64 -37.46
C GLY A 16 -9.29 21.84 -36.31
N LEU A 17 -9.39 20.54 -36.49
CA LEU A 17 -9.69 19.60 -35.43
C LEU A 17 -8.46 19.46 -34.51
N LEU A 18 -8.49 20.13 -33.37
CA LEU A 18 -7.52 19.92 -32.30
C LEU A 18 -7.83 18.56 -31.65
N PRO A 19 -6.86 17.60 -31.59
CA PRO A 19 -7.07 16.38 -30.84
C PRO A 19 -7.12 16.74 -29.34
N TRP A 20 -8.22 16.44 -28.68
CA TRP A 20 -8.31 16.44 -27.24
C TRP A 20 -7.45 15.29 -26.73
N VAL A 21 -6.27 15.60 -26.21
CA VAL A 21 -5.45 14.65 -25.44
C VAL A 21 -6.15 14.51 -24.09
N GLY A 22 -7.05 13.54 -24.01
CA GLY A 22 -7.66 13.11 -22.74
C GLY A 22 -6.56 12.53 -21.87
N GLY A 23 -6.04 13.30 -20.93
CA GLY A 23 -5.18 12.79 -19.88
C GLY A 23 -5.99 11.79 -19.04
N THR A 24 -5.70 10.50 -19.15
CA THR A 24 -6.17 9.50 -18.20
C THR A 24 -5.50 9.79 -16.87
N SER A 25 -6.24 10.40 -15.94
CA SER A 25 -5.82 10.52 -14.55
C SER A 25 -5.82 9.12 -13.97
N GLU A 26 -4.64 8.52 -13.82
CA GLU A 26 -4.47 7.26 -13.12
C GLU A 26 -4.83 7.50 -11.66
N ALA A 27 -5.98 6.98 -11.24
CA ALA A 27 -6.40 7.07 -9.84
C ALA A 27 -5.36 6.31 -9.00
N ALA A 28 -4.71 7.02 -8.07
CA ALA A 28 -3.75 6.41 -7.17
C ALA A 28 -4.44 5.28 -6.39
N ALA A 29 -3.82 4.08 -6.37
CA ALA A 29 -4.36 2.93 -5.66
C ALA A 29 -4.52 3.26 -4.17
N GLN A 30 -5.72 2.99 -3.63
CA GLN A 30 -6.05 3.13 -2.21
C GLN A 30 -5.50 1.90 -1.49
N THR A 31 -4.30 1.98 -0.91
CA THR A 31 -3.61 0.86 -0.27
C THR A 31 -3.22 1.15 1.16
N LEU A 32 -3.09 0.07 1.93
CA LEU A 32 -2.44 0.03 3.22
C LEU A 32 -1.11 -0.69 3.02
N ASP A 33 -0.03 0.08 2.87
CA ASP A 33 1.29 -0.46 2.57
C ASP A 33 1.98 -0.89 3.86
N ILE A 34 2.40 -2.15 3.92
CA ILE A 34 3.15 -2.72 5.03
C ILE A 34 4.46 -3.27 4.48
N GLU A 35 5.57 -2.71 4.91
CA GLU A 35 6.90 -3.19 4.53
C GLU A 35 7.60 -3.80 5.75
N LEU A 36 8.01 -5.06 5.66
CA LEU A 36 8.99 -5.62 6.60
C LEU A 36 10.37 -5.02 6.26
N ASN A 37 10.71 -3.94 6.95
CA ASN A 37 11.91 -3.18 6.64
C ASN A 37 13.17 -3.86 7.17
N LYS A 38 13.12 -4.39 8.41
CA LYS A 38 14.30 -4.94 9.07
C LYS A 38 13.94 -6.06 10.06
N LEU A 39 14.82 -7.05 10.13
CA LEU A 39 14.94 -8.00 11.23
C LEU A 39 16.28 -7.76 11.94
N THR A 40 16.27 -7.74 13.28
CA THR A 40 17.46 -7.45 14.08
C THR A 40 17.53 -8.38 15.28
N ASP A 41 18.65 -9.08 15.45
CA ASP A 41 18.92 -9.86 16.65
C ASP A 41 19.19 -8.93 17.83
N ALA A 42 18.44 -9.11 18.92
CA ALA A 42 18.57 -8.33 20.15
C ALA A 42 18.30 -9.20 21.37
N GLY A 43 19.32 -9.43 22.17
CA GLY A 43 19.17 -10.17 23.44
C GLY A 43 18.62 -11.60 23.30
N GLY A 44 18.94 -12.31 22.22
CA GLY A 44 18.44 -13.66 21.95
C GLY A 44 17.05 -13.70 21.30
N GLN A 45 16.46 -12.54 21.03
CA GLN A 45 15.18 -12.39 20.33
C GLN A 45 15.39 -11.84 18.93
N CYS A 46 14.49 -12.17 18.01
CA CYS A 46 14.38 -11.49 16.73
C CYS A 46 13.37 -10.34 16.85
N MET A 47 13.85 -9.12 16.62
CA MET A 47 13.03 -7.91 16.54
C MET A 47 12.69 -7.62 15.09
N ALA A 48 11.42 -7.34 14.81
CA ALA A 48 10.96 -6.87 13.50
C ALA A 48 10.67 -5.36 13.55
N SER A 49 11.00 -4.66 12.46
CA SER A 49 10.58 -3.29 12.21
C SER A 49 9.75 -3.25 10.93
N LEU A 50 8.51 -2.78 11.04
CA LEU A 50 7.60 -2.55 9.93
C LEU A 50 7.49 -1.06 9.62
N LEU A 51 7.46 -0.71 8.35
CA LEU A 51 6.96 0.58 7.88
C LEU A 51 5.50 0.41 7.46
N LEU A 52 4.64 1.24 8.00
CA LEU A 52 3.20 1.20 7.83
C LEU A 52 2.76 2.52 7.19
N THR A 53 2.30 2.49 5.94
CA THR A 53 1.86 3.69 5.22
C THR A 53 0.39 3.58 4.87
N ASN A 54 -0.43 4.48 5.40
CA ASN A 54 -1.84 4.56 5.05
C ASN A 54 -2.03 5.44 3.82
N ARG A 55 -2.36 4.84 2.67
CA ARG A 55 -2.73 5.54 1.41
C ARG A 55 -4.24 5.52 1.15
N LEU A 56 -5.04 5.09 2.13
CA LEU A 56 -6.48 5.19 2.04
C LEU A 56 -6.91 6.67 2.17
N SER A 57 -8.12 6.99 1.73
CA SER A 57 -8.72 8.32 1.88
C SER A 57 -9.06 8.67 3.33
N GLU A 58 -9.11 7.67 4.21
CA GLU A 58 -9.53 7.81 5.61
C GLU A 58 -8.39 7.50 6.58
N THR A 59 -8.35 8.25 7.67
CA THR A 59 -7.52 7.90 8.83
C THR A 59 -8.09 6.65 9.51
N LEU A 60 -7.21 5.74 9.91
CA LEU A 60 -7.56 4.58 10.71
C LEU A 60 -7.16 4.87 12.17
N ASP A 61 -8.10 4.69 13.09
CA ASP A 61 -7.88 4.93 14.52
C ASP A 61 -7.39 3.67 15.25
N GLN A 62 -7.94 2.52 14.87
CA GLN A 62 -7.59 1.22 15.44
C GLN A 62 -7.28 0.25 14.32
N VAL A 63 -6.06 -0.29 14.33
CA VAL A 63 -5.62 -1.31 13.38
C VAL A 63 -4.90 -2.42 14.14
N ARG A 64 -5.37 -3.66 13.95
CA ARG A 64 -4.77 -4.85 14.53
C ARG A 64 -4.51 -5.87 13.44
N PHE A 65 -3.27 -6.29 13.32
CA PHE A 65 -2.85 -7.34 12.39
C PHE A 65 -2.76 -8.68 13.10
N ASP A 66 -3.21 -9.74 12.45
CA ASP A 66 -2.98 -11.13 12.86
C ASP A 66 -1.81 -11.69 12.05
N LEU A 67 -0.67 -11.90 12.72
CA LEU A 67 0.60 -12.28 12.10
C LEU A 67 0.99 -13.68 12.54
N TYR A 68 1.45 -14.49 11.58
CA TYR A 68 2.10 -15.77 11.81
C TYR A 68 3.55 -15.72 11.38
N VAL A 69 4.42 -16.22 12.24
CA VAL A 69 5.86 -16.37 11.99
C VAL A 69 6.15 -17.83 11.74
N PHE A 70 6.87 -18.13 10.66
CA PHE A 70 7.29 -19.48 10.30
C PHE A 70 8.78 -19.65 10.50
N ASP A 71 9.17 -20.79 11.02
CA ASP A 71 10.58 -21.19 11.16
C ASP A 71 11.17 -21.72 9.85
N LYS A 72 12.44 -22.13 9.88
CA LYS A 72 13.16 -22.69 8.73
C LYS A 72 12.59 -24.03 8.23
N ALA A 73 11.88 -24.77 9.08
CA ALA A 73 11.17 -25.98 8.69
C ALA A 73 9.80 -25.70 8.06
N GLY A 74 9.39 -24.42 7.99
CA GLY A 74 8.08 -24.01 7.49
C GLY A 74 6.95 -24.23 8.49
N VAL A 75 7.28 -24.45 9.77
CA VAL A 75 6.32 -24.64 10.86
C VAL A 75 6.02 -23.28 11.51
N ILE A 76 4.78 -23.10 11.96
CA ILE A 76 4.40 -21.90 12.72
C ILE A 76 5.14 -21.88 14.05
N ALA A 77 6.07 -20.92 14.19
CA ALA A 77 6.83 -20.70 15.41
C ALA A 77 6.06 -19.81 16.40
N ARG A 78 5.27 -18.84 15.89
CA ARG A 78 4.51 -17.92 16.74
C ARG A 78 3.34 -17.29 15.98
N ARG A 79 2.26 -16.98 16.71
CA ARG A 79 1.19 -16.09 16.30
C ARG A 79 1.24 -14.81 17.13
N LEU A 80 1.07 -13.67 16.48
CA LEU A 80 1.09 -12.35 17.09
C LEU A 80 -0.15 -11.55 16.68
N LEU A 81 -0.78 -10.87 17.63
CA LEU A 81 -1.73 -9.81 17.36
C LEU A 81 -1.01 -8.48 17.57
N LEU A 82 -0.78 -7.74 16.50
CA LEU A 82 -0.05 -6.49 16.50
C LEU A 82 -1.01 -5.31 16.40
N ASP A 83 -1.16 -4.56 17.50
CA ASP A 83 -1.84 -3.26 17.50
C ASP A 83 -0.85 -2.17 17.07
N THR A 84 -1.15 -1.47 15.99
CA THR A 84 -0.27 -0.42 15.45
C THR A 84 -0.68 0.98 15.87
N GLY A 85 -1.83 1.12 16.54
CA GLY A 85 -2.41 2.42 16.87
C GLY A 85 -2.90 3.19 15.63
N PRO A 86 -3.11 4.51 15.77
CA PRO A 86 -3.65 5.31 14.68
C PRO A 86 -2.71 5.39 13.49
N MET A 87 -3.28 5.19 12.29
CA MET A 87 -2.60 5.34 11.00
C MET A 87 -3.25 6.48 10.21
N ARG A 88 -2.64 7.64 10.24
CA ARG A 88 -3.16 8.84 9.55
C ARG A 88 -2.97 8.72 8.05
N THR A 89 -3.95 9.19 7.28
CA THR A 89 -3.89 9.27 5.81
C THR A 89 -2.61 9.95 5.33
N GLY A 90 -1.92 9.33 4.38
CA GLY A 90 -0.70 9.84 3.77
C GLY A 90 0.54 9.81 4.66
N LYS A 91 0.47 9.18 5.85
CA LYS A 91 1.59 9.10 6.79
C LYS A 91 2.18 7.70 6.86
N THR A 92 3.51 7.65 7.03
CA THR A 92 4.25 6.43 7.36
C THR A 92 4.59 6.44 8.84
N THR A 93 4.32 5.32 9.50
CA THR A 93 4.68 5.03 10.88
C THR A 93 5.62 3.83 10.95
N VAL A 94 6.42 3.76 12.00
CA VAL A 94 7.29 2.61 12.28
C VAL A 94 6.74 1.85 13.47
N ALA A 95 6.52 0.53 13.31
CA ALA A 95 6.22 -0.38 14.42
C ALA A 95 7.40 -1.32 14.61
N SER A 96 7.92 -1.41 15.83
CA SER A 96 8.99 -2.34 16.19
C SER A 96 8.54 -3.23 17.35
N PHE A 97 8.73 -4.53 17.22
CA PHE A 97 8.25 -5.52 18.19
C PHE A 97 9.08 -6.78 18.16
N ALA A 98 9.02 -7.54 19.28
CA ALA A 98 9.64 -8.87 19.37
C ALA A 98 8.83 -9.86 18.54
N LEU A 99 9.50 -10.47 17.56
CA LEU A 99 8.90 -11.41 16.63
C LEU A 99 8.88 -12.83 17.19
N ILE A 100 10.05 -13.34 17.58
CA ILE A 100 10.24 -14.63 18.24
C ILE A 100 11.39 -14.56 19.24
N ASP A 101 11.37 -15.49 20.23
CA ASP A 101 12.43 -15.61 21.25
C ASP A 101 13.57 -16.52 20.76
N GLN A 102 14.03 -16.27 19.53
CA GLN A 102 15.09 -16.97 18.82
C GLN A 102 15.80 -16.00 17.87
N PRO A 103 17.02 -16.33 17.41
CA PRO A 103 17.72 -15.51 16.40
C PRO A 103 16.91 -15.36 15.11
N CYS A 104 17.02 -14.19 14.47
CA CYS A 104 16.32 -13.87 13.22
C CYS A 104 16.64 -14.86 12.09
N GLY A 105 17.81 -15.50 12.12
CA GLY A 105 18.16 -16.56 11.17
C GLY A 105 17.19 -17.72 11.14
N ASN A 106 16.39 -17.92 12.19
CA ASN A 106 15.37 -18.98 12.25
C ASN A 106 14.02 -18.58 11.63
N VAL A 107 13.83 -17.31 11.27
CA VAL A 107 12.61 -16.84 10.61
C VAL A 107 12.70 -17.13 9.11
N SER A 108 11.75 -17.90 8.57
CA SER A 108 11.67 -18.15 7.13
C SER A 108 10.71 -17.22 6.40
N ARG A 109 9.58 -16.86 7.00
CA ARG A 109 8.58 -15.94 6.45
C ARG A 109 7.63 -15.41 7.51
N LEU A 110 6.96 -14.31 7.20
CA LEU A 110 5.83 -13.78 7.95
C LEU A 110 4.58 -13.81 7.07
N LEU A 111 3.44 -14.15 7.67
CA LEU A 111 2.13 -14.13 7.02
C LEU A 111 1.21 -13.16 7.78
N VAL A 112 0.67 -12.17 7.09
CA VAL A 112 -0.47 -11.40 7.56
C VAL A 112 -1.72 -12.20 7.22
N SER A 113 -2.27 -12.92 8.18
CA SER A 113 -3.43 -13.79 7.98
C SER A 113 -4.73 -12.99 7.90
N ASP A 114 -4.83 -11.92 8.69
CA ASP A 114 -6.04 -11.11 8.79
C ASP A 114 -5.73 -9.73 9.39
N VAL A 115 -6.70 -8.80 9.27
CA VAL A 115 -6.74 -7.51 9.97
C VAL A 115 -8.06 -7.45 10.76
N PRO A 116 -8.15 -8.16 11.90
CA PRO A 116 -9.40 -8.36 12.64
C PRO A 116 -10.00 -7.06 13.22
N VAL A 117 -9.19 -6.02 13.34
CA VAL A 117 -9.65 -4.67 13.70
C VAL A 117 -9.07 -3.68 12.72
N CYS A 118 -9.96 -2.97 12.02
CA CYS A 118 -9.60 -1.85 11.16
C CYS A 118 -10.75 -0.85 11.19
N LYS A 119 -10.60 0.24 11.95
CA LYS A 119 -11.67 1.21 12.22
C LYS A 119 -11.22 2.64 12.03
N THR A 120 -12.13 3.45 11.51
CA THR A 120 -11.99 4.91 11.47
C THR A 120 -12.21 5.53 12.86
N PRO A 121 -11.88 6.82 13.09
CA PRO A 121 -12.18 7.53 14.33
C PRO A 121 -13.67 7.54 14.69
N ALA A 122 -14.56 7.49 13.68
CA ALA A 122 -16.00 7.39 13.87
C ALA A 122 -16.48 5.96 14.22
N GLY A 123 -15.56 4.98 14.28
CA GLY A 123 -15.88 3.59 14.61
C GLY A 123 -16.36 2.75 13.43
N ALA A 124 -16.38 3.29 12.21
CA ALA A 124 -16.73 2.53 11.01
C ALA A 124 -15.64 1.50 10.68
N SER A 125 -16.05 0.29 10.32
CA SER A 125 -15.14 -0.77 9.88
C SER A 125 -14.72 -0.55 8.43
N VAL A 126 -13.43 -0.79 8.14
CA VAL A 126 -12.82 -0.74 6.80
C VAL A 126 -12.30 -2.13 6.45
N ASP A 127 -12.47 -2.57 5.19
CA ASP A 127 -11.84 -3.81 4.69
C ASP A 127 -10.35 -3.57 4.40
N CYS A 128 -9.56 -3.64 5.46
CA CYS A 128 -8.12 -3.44 5.34
C CYS A 128 -7.39 -4.63 4.71
N VAL A 129 -7.94 -5.84 4.77
CA VAL A 129 -7.32 -7.03 4.14
C VAL A 129 -7.28 -6.86 2.62
N ALA A 130 -8.36 -6.38 2.02
CA ALA A 130 -8.42 -6.11 0.59
C ALA A 130 -7.42 -5.01 0.16
N ALA A 131 -7.21 -4.02 1.03
CA ALA A 131 -6.31 -2.89 0.77
C ALA A 131 -4.82 -3.19 1.02
N LEU A 132 -4.46 -4.34 1.63
CA LEU A 132 -3.07 -4.67 1.96
C LEU A 132 -2.18 -4.77 0.73
N ASN A 133 -1.09 -4.01 0.75
CA ASN A 133 0.05 -4.13 -0.15
C ASN A 133 1.29 -4.45 0.71
N LEU A 134 1.82 -5.67 0.56
CA LEU A 134 2.87 -6.21 1.42
C LEU A 134 4.20 -6.29 0.67
N THR A 135 5.26 -5.81 1.30
CA THR A 135 6.63 -5.88 0.77
C THR A 135 7.61 -6.26 1.87
N SER A 136 8.82 -6.72 1.50
CA SER A 136 9.89 -7.00 2.44
C SER A 136 11.24 -6.55 1.87
N ARG A 137 12.03 -5.91 2.72
CA ARG A 137 13.48 -5.66 2.51
C ARG A 137 14.35 -6.61 3.32
N ALA A 138 13.76 -7.32 4.28
CA ALA A 138 14.45 -8.35 5.04
C ALA A 138 14.60 -9.64 4.23
N ALA A 139 15.45 -10.56 4.70
CA ALA A 139 15.61 -11.87 4.05
C ALA A 139 14.33 -12.73 4.09
N ALA A 140 13.49 -12.56 5.12
CA ALA A 140 12.21 -13.23 5.22
C ALA A 140 11.13 -12.46 4.43
N PRO A 141 10.35 -13.09 3.55
CA PRO A 141 9.23 -12.46 2.87
C PRO A 141 8.07 -12.16 3.84
N LEU A 142 7.30 -11.11 3.52
CA LEU A 142 6.03 -10.77 4.14
C LEU A 142 4.91 -11.04 3.13
N THR A 143 3.97 -11.91 3.47
CA THR A 143 2.90 -12.39 2.57
C THR A 143 1.51 -12.27 3.20
N LYS A 144 0.45 -12.44 2.41
CA LYS A 144 -0.94 -12.61 2.83
C LYS A 144 -1.57 -13.81 2.14
#